data_d20e7d4e54d95af2d0469b296708c400
#
_entry.id   d20e7d4e54d95af2d0469b296708c400
#
_cell.length_a   1.000
_cell.length_b   1.000
_cell.length_c   1.000
_cell.angle_alpha   90.00
_cell.angle_beta   90.00
_cell.angle_gamma   90.00
#
_symmetry.space_group_name_H-M   'P 1'
#
loop_
_entity.id
_entity.type
_entity.pdbx_description
1 polymer ?
#
loop_
_entity_poly.entity_id
_entity_poly.type
_entity_poly.pdbx_seq_one_letter_code
_entity_poly.pdbx_strand_id
1 'polypeptide(L)'
;MDSNSKEIVLKGIPASPGICHGNAMLFAQSHVDIPIYDIAVESIEKEKERFEKALVSTREEIIQIRDQVSKSLGEDEALIFDAHLMVLEDNALITEILQHLEQNAKNVEYSFNEVVERYINFFKTIEDEYLRERVSDIKDVSPGVIHKLLG
;
A
#
# COMPACT_ATOMS: atom_id res chain seq x y z
N MET A 1 36.98 -31.11 5.85
CA MET A 1 36.03 -30.66 4.83
C MET A 1 35.89 -29.15 4.99
N ASP A 2 36.70 -28.42 4.23
CA ASP A 2 36.72 -26.96 4.28
C ASP A 2 35.49 -26.41 3.52
N SER A 3 34.47 -26.00 4.25
CA SER A 3 33.44 -25.17 3.67
C SER A 3 33.98 -23.74 3.54
N ASN A 4 34.56 -23.48 2.37
CA ASN A 4 35.00 -22.13 1.97
C ASN A 4 33.77 -21.24 1.79
N SER A 5 33.14 -20.83 2.89
CA SER A 5 32.09 -19.82 2.88
C SER A 5 32.75 -18.47 2.59
N LYS A 6 32.64 -18.02 1.33
CA LYS A 6 33.10 -16.70 0.93
C LYS A 6 32.38 -15.66 1.77
N GLU A 7 33.12 -14.94 2.58
CA GLU A 7 32.57 -13.73 3.24
C GLU A 7 32.15 -12.69 2.21
N ILE A 8 30.91 -12.21 2.35
CA ILE A 8 30.35 -11.17 1.48
C ILE A 8 30.13 -9.93 2.34
N VAL A 9 30.75 -8.82 1.97
CA VAL A 9 30.59 -7.53 2.63
C VAL A 9 29.66 -6.66 1.79
N LEU A 10 28.51 -6.27 2.36
CA LEU A 10 27.57 -5.36 1.74
C LEU A 10 27.62 -4.01 2.46
N LYS A 11 27.54 -2.91 1.71
CA LYS A 11 27.38 -1.56 2.25
C LYS A 11 25.93 -1.13 2.12
N GLY A 12 25.35 -0.62 3.20
CA GLY A 12 23.98 -0.15 3.26
C GLY A 12 23.83 1.14 4.03
N ILE A 13 22.62 1.67 4.07
CA ILE A 13 22.24 2.82 4.92
C ILE A 13 21.67 2.25 6.22
N PRO A 14 22.22 2.60 7.40
CA PRO A 14 21.73 2.10 8.67
C PRO A 14 20.34 2.69 8.97
N ALA A 15 19.37 1.83 9.25
CA ALA A 15 18.02 2.22 9.69
C ALA A 15 17.92 2.38 11.22
N SER A 16 18.83 1.75 11.97
CA SER A 16 18.93 1.87 13.42
C SER A 16 20.40 1.78 13.86
N PRO A 17 20.77 2.42 14.97
CA PRO A 17 22.13 2.32 15.52
C PRO A 17 22.38 0.96 16.13
N GLY A 18 23.64 0.52 16.12
CA GLY A 18 24.09 -0.69 16.81
C GLY A 18 24.71 -1.73 15.89
N ILE A 19 25.13 -2.83 16.50
CA ILE A 19 25.70 -4.00 15.84
C ILE A 19 24.91 -5.21 16.30
N CYS A 20 24.45 -6.04 15.37
CA CYS A 20 23.79 -7.29 15.69
C CYS A 20 24.42 -8.45 14.92
N HIS A 21 24.25 -9.66 15.46
CA HIS A 21 24.62 -10.91 14.82
C HIS A 21 23.39 -11.81 14.75
N GLY A 22 23.05 -12.30 13.57
CA GLY A 22 21.86 -13.14 13.36
C GLY A 22 21.62 -13.47 11.89
N ASN A 23 20.52 -14.14 11.62
CA ASN A 23 20.10 -14.40 10.25
C ASN A 23 19.54 -13.13 9.62
N ALA A 24 20.03 -12.80 8.42
CA ALA A 24 19.49 -11.68 7.66
C ALA A 24 18.14 -12.06 7.03
N MET A 25 17.14 -11.19 7.21
CA MET A 25 15.88 -11.26 6.48
C MET A 25 15.88 -10.20 5.37
N LEU A 26 15.72 -10.66 4.14
CA LEU A 26 15.63 -9.76 3.01
C LEU A 26 14.19 -9.31 2.83
N PHE A 27 13.94 -8.02 3.01
CA PHE A 27 12.66 -7.40 2.72
C PHE A 27 12.75 -6.73 1.33
N ALA A 28 12.33 -7.46 0.30
CA ALA A 28 12.24 -6.90 -1.05
C ALA A 28 10.82 -6.40 -1.30
N GLN A 29 10.68 -5.17 -1.79
CA GLN A 29 9.39 -4.74 -2.35
C GLN A 29 9.14 -5.60 -3.59
N SER A 30 8.20 -6.52 -3.50
CA SER A 30 7.71 -7.26 -4.67
C SER A 30 7.05 -6.26 -5.61
N HIS A 31 7.57 -6.15 -6.82
CA HIS A 31 6.82 -5.48 -7.88
C HIS A 31 5.62 -6.37 -8.18
N VAL A 32 4.45 -5.92 -7.78
CA VAL A 32 3.21 -6.63 -8.07
C VAL A 32 2.82 -6.23 -9.49
N ASP A 33 2.85 -7.20 -10.41
CA ASP A 33 2.32 -7.00 -11.75
C ASP A 33 0.81 -6.84 -11.69
N ILE A 34 0.33 -5.65 -12.00
CA ILE A 34 -1.10 -5.34 -11.99
C ILE A 34 -1.68 -5.76 -13.34
N PRO A 35 -2.61 -6.72 -13.37
CA PRO A 35 -3.23 -7.15 -14.61
C PRO A 35 -4.08 -6.03 -15.20
N ILE A 36 -4.12 -5.96 -16.53
CA ILE A 36 -4.93 -4.99 -17.28
C ILE A 36 -5.80 -5.77 -18.27
N TYR A 37 -7.11 -5.71 -18.08
CA TYR A 37 -8.06 -6.32 -19.00
C TYR A 37 -9.39 -5.56 -19.05
N ASP A 38 -10.09 -5.71 -20.18
CA ASP A 38 -11.41 -5.14 -20.37
C ASP A 38 -12.45 -5.94 -19.60
N ILE A 39 -13.42 -5.24 -19.01
CA ILE A 39 -14.59 -5.86 -18.38
C ILE A 39 -15.86 -5.51 -19.14
N ALA A 40 -16.83 -6.40 -19.12
CA ALA A 40 -18.16 -6.11 -19.65
C ALA A 40 -18.87 -5.07 -18.76
N VAL A 41 -19.69 -4.21 -19.36
CA VAL A 41 -20.43 -3.17 -18.64
C VAL A 41 -21.28 -3.75 -17.52
N GLU A 42 -21.86 -4.93 -17.74
CA GLU A 42 -22.66 -5.67 -16.76
C GLU A 42 -21.83 -6.16 -15.55
N SER A 43 -20.50 -6.21 -15.70
CA SER A 43 -19.58 -6.64 -14.64
C SER A 43 -19.09 -5.48 -13.76
N ILE A 44 -19.38 -4.23 -14.11
CA ILE A 44 -18.92 -3.04 -13.37
C ILE A 44 -19.35 -3.09 -11.90
N GLU A 45 -20.60 -3.42 -11.63
CA GLU A 45 -21.10 -3.53 -10.24
C GLU A 45 -20.37 -4.60 -9.43
N LYS A 46 -20.03 -5.72 -10.06
CA LYS A 46 -19.24 -6.77 -9.42
C LYS A 46 -17.82 -6.31 -9.09
N GLU A 47 -17.20 -5.53 -9.95
CA GLU A 47 -15.88 -4.94 -9.68
C GLU A 47 -15.93 -3.90 -8.55
N LYS A 48 -17.00 -3.11 -8.47
CA LYS A 48 -17.22 -2.20 -7.33
C LYS A 48 -17.35 -2.95 -6.01
N GLU A 49 -18.13 -4.03 -6.00
CA GLU A 49 -18.25 -4.90 -4.81
C GLU A 49 -16.91 -5.54 -4.40
N ARG A 50 -16.08 -5.94 -5.37
CA ARG A 50 -14.72 -6.44 -5.11
C ARG A 50 -13.86 -5.37 -4.46
N PHE A 51 -13.93 -4.15 -4.97
CA PHE A 51 -13.18 -3.01 -4.44
C PHE A 51 -13.62 -2.68 -3.01
N GLU A 52 -14.91 -2.59 -2.75
CA GLU A 52 -15.45 -2.35 -1.41
C GLU A 52 -14.99 -3.43 -0.41
N LYS A 53 -15.05 -4.70 -0.78
CA LYS A 53 -14.56 -5.80 0.04
C LYS A 53 -13.06 -5.70 0.32
N ALA A 54 -12.27 -5.31 -0.66
CA ALA A 54 -10.83 -5.10 -0.50
C ALA A 54 -10.53 -3.95 0.47
N LEU A 55 -11.25 -2.82 0.37
CA LEU A 55 -11.13 -1.70 1.30
C LEU A 55 -11.48 -2.10 2.73
N VAL A 56 -12.60 -2.79 2.93
CA VAL A 56 -13.03 -3.28 4.25
C VAL A 56 -11.99 -4.22 4.85
N SER A 57 -11.52 -5.21 4.08
CA SER A 57 -10.53 -6.17 4.55
C SER A 57 -9.18 -5.51 4.88
N THR A 58 -8.74 -4.56 4.07
CA THR A 58 -7.50 -3.80 4.34
C THR A 58 -7.65 -2.94 5.60
N ARG A 59 -8.81 -2.30 5.78
CA ARG A 59 -9.12 -1.51 6.98
C ARG A 59 -9.07 -2.37 8.25
N GLU A 60 -9.69 -3.53 8.24
CA GLU A 60 -9.66 -4.46 9.37
C GLU A 60 -8.23 -4.89 9.73
N GLU A 61 -7.41 -5.18 8.73
CA GLU A 61 -6.02 -5.54 8.93
C GLU A 61 -5.21 -4.39 9.55
N ILE A 62 -5.38 -3.17 9.05
CA ILE A 62 -4.70 -1.98 9.61
C ILE A 62 -5.12 -1.74 11.06
N ILE A 63 -6.40 -1.89 11.40
CA ILE A 63 -6.89 -1.75 12.78
C ILE A 63 -6.23 -2.81 13.69
N GLN A 64 -6.12 -4.05 13.24
CA GLN A 64 -5.46 -5.10 14.02
C GLN A 64 -3.99 -4.79 14.26
N ILE A 65 -3.27 -4.31 13.23
CA ILE A 65 -1.87 -3.92 13.35
C ILE A 65 -1.73 -2.73 14.31
N ARG A 66 -2.58 -1.70 14.15
CA ARG A 66 -2.64 -0.55 15.04
C ARG A 66 -2.79 -0.96 16.50
N ASP A 67 -3.73 -1.84 16.80
CA ASP A 67 -3.97 -2.33 18.16
C ASP A 67 -2.79 -3.14 18.73
N GLN A 68 -2.09 -3.90 17.89
CA GLN A 68 -0.89 -4.62 18.30
C GLN A 68 0.28 -3.66 18.60
N VAL A 69 0.48 -2.66 17.74
CA VAL A 69 1.52 -1.64 17.93
C VAL A 69 1.23 -0.81 19.17
N SER A 70 0.01 -0.34 19.37
CA SER A 70 -0.40 0.41 20.55
C SER A 70 -0.09 -0.37 21.84
N LYS A 71 -0.40 -1.67 21.89
CA LYS A 71 -0.12 -2.52 23.06
C LYS A 71 1.36 -2.81 23.30
N SER A 72 2.17 -2.87 22.24
CA SER A 72 3.57 -3.30 22.31
C SER A 72 4.57 -2.15 22.37
N LEU A 73 4.28 -1.04 21.71
CA LEU A 73 5.18 0.09 21.56
C LEU A 73 4.61 1.38 22.15
N GLY A 74 3.30 1.58 22.12
CA GLY A 74 2.62 2.76 22.65
C GLY A 74 1.63 3.37 21.66
N GLU A 75 0.79 4.29 22.18
CA GLU A 75 -0.24 4.97 21.37
C GLU A 75 0.39 5.91 20.33
N ASP A 76 1.50 6.58 20.66
CA ASP A 76 2.16 7.53 19.77
C ASP A 76 2.67 6.84 18.49
N GLU A 77 3.24 5.65 18.62
CA GLU A 77 3.71 4.84 17.50
C GLU A 77 2.54 4.28 16.65
N ALA A 78 1.38 4.12 17.26
CA ALA A 78 0.19 3.64 16.57
C ALA A 78 -0.51 4.72 15.73
N LEU A 79 -0.24 6.01 15.93
CA LEU A 79 -0.89 7.12 15.21
C LEU A 79 -0.67 7.08 13.69
N ILE A 80 0.42 6.50 13.21
CA ILE A 80 0.68 6.35 11.77
C ILE A 80 -0.43 5.54 11.08
N PHE A 81 -1.01 4.56 11.78
CA PHE A 81 -2.10 3.75 11.23
C PHE A 81 -3.43 4.51 11.15
N ASP A 82 -3.62 5.54 11.97
CA ASP A 82 -4.78 6.43 11.85
C ASP A 82 -4.71 7.24 10.54
N ALA A 83 -3.52 7.71 10.14
CA ALA A 83 -3.30 8.33 8.84
C ALA A 83 -3.58 7.36 7.67
N HIS A 84 -3.15 6.10 7.80
CA HIS A 84 -3.45 5.05 6.80
C HIS A 84 -4.97 4.79 6.69
N LEU A 85 -5.70 4.75 7.79
CA LEU A 85 -7.16 4.60 7.78
C LEU A 85 -7.84 5.79 7.09
N MET A 86 -7.36 7.01 7.30
CA MET A 86 -7.88 8.20 6.62
C MET A 86 -7.71 8.13 5.10
N VAL A 87 -6.66 7.50 4.59
CA VAL A 87 -6.47 7.27 3.14
C VAL A 87 -7.52 6.31 2.61
N LEU A 88 -7.78 5.19 3.31
CA LEU A 88 -8.79 4.20 2.90
C LEU A 88 -10.22 4.75 2.94
N GLU A 89 -10.48 5.74 3.78
CA GLU A 89 -11.78 6.38 3.98
C GLU A 89 -11.94 7.67 3.17
N ASP A 90 -10.95 8.02 2.31
CA ASP A 90 -10.99 9.22 1.49
C ASP A 90 -12.05 9.09 0.37
N ASN A 91 -13.20 9.69 0.59
CA ASN A 91 -14.32 9.65 -0.35
C ASN A 91 -13.98 10.23 -1.74
N ALA A 92 -13.07 11.21 -1.82
CA ALA A 92 -12.67 11.79 -3.10
C ALA A 92 -11.87 10.77 -3.90
N LEU A 93 -10.88 10.11 -3.27
CA LEU A 93 -10.09 9.05 -3.89
C LEU A 93 -10.96 7.88 -4.33
N ILE A 94 -11.84 7.37 -3.44
CA ILE A 94 -12.76 6.27 -3.74
C ILE A 94 -13.66 6.60 -4.93
N THR A 95 -14.28 7.79 -4.91
CA THR A 95 -15.19 8.23 -5.97
C THR A 95 -14.47 8.30 -7.31
N GLU A 96 -13.24 8.81 -7.34
CA GLU A 96 -12.47 8.93 -8.56
C GLU A 96 -12.04 7.57 -9.13
N ILE A 97 -11.72 6.59 -8.26
CA ILE A 97 -11.43 5.22 -8.67
C ILE A 97 -12.67 4.58 -9.32
N LEU A 98 -13.84 4.72 -8.68
CA LEU A 98 -15.09 4.18 -9.22
C LEU A 98 -15.49 4.84 -10.54
N GLN A 99 -15.32 6.15 -10.67
CA GLN A 99 -15.55 6.87 -11.93
C GLN A 99 -14.59 6.40 -13.04
N HIS A 100 -13.31 6.20 -12.69
CA HIS A 100 -12.33 5.69 -13.64
C HIS A 100 -12.69 4.28 -14.14
N LEU A 101 -13.13 3.41 -13.23
CA LEU A 101 -13.63 2.07 -13.53
C LEU A 101 -14.80 2.11 -14.52
N GLU A 102 -15.80 2.95 -14.26
CA GLU A 102 -16.99 3.11 -15.09
C GLU A 102 -16.67 3.66 -16.49
N GLN A 103 -15.80 4.66 -16.55
CA GLN A 103 -15.46 5.35 -17.81
C GLN A 103 -14.60 4.49 -18.73
N ASN A 104 -13.70 3.69 -18.18
CA ASN A 104 -12.73 2.94 -18.96
C ASN A 104 -13.09 1.46 -19.14
N ALA A 105 -14.07 0.94 -18.40
CA ALA A 105 -14.47 -0.45 -18.41
C ALA A 105 -13.27 -1.43 -18.32
N LYS A 106 -12.32 -1.10 -17.44
CA LYS A 106 -11.16 -1.92 -17.10
C LYS A 106 -11.35 -2.52 -15.70
N ASN A 107 -10.60 -3.57 -15.38
CA ASN A 107 -10.61 -4.18 -14.06
C ASN A 107 -10.26 -3.18 -12.95
N VAL A 108 -10.73 -3.44 -11.75
CA VAL A 108 -10.62 -2.50 -10.63
C VAL A 108 -9.17 -2.34 -10.14
N GLU A 109 -8.33 -3.36 -10.25
CA GLU A 109 -6.90 -3.27 -9.90
C GLU A 109 -6.19 -2.22 -10.75
N TYR A 110 -6.45 -2.22 -12.05
CA TYR A 110 -5.92 -1.22 -12.97
C TYR A 110 -6.46 0.17 -12.64
N SER A 111 -7.78 0.30 -12.47
CA SER A 111 -8.40 1.59 -12.17
C SER A 111 -7.91 2.19 -10.85
N PHE A 112 -7.73 1.37 -9.83
CA PHE A 112 -7.14 1.77 -8.55
C PHE A 112 -5.72 2.28 -8.74
N ASN A 113 -4.86 1.50 -9.41
CA ASN A 113 -3.46 1.86 -9.61
C ASN A 113 -3.30 3.16 -10.40
N GLU A 114 -4.04 3.33 -11.50
CA GLU A 114 -3.96 4.54 -12.32
C GLU A 114 -4.34 5.81 -11.54
N VAL A 115 -5.41 5.74 -10.76
CA VAL A 115 -5.86 6.88 -9.95
C VAL A 115 -4.85 7.18 -8.84
N VAL A 116 -4.38 6.15 -8.12
CA VAL A 116 -3.40 6.29 -7.04
C VAL A 116 -2.09 6.91 -7.57
N GLU A 117 -1.55 6.41 -8.68
CA GLU A 117 -0.34 6.96 -9.28
C GLU A 117 -0.53 8.42 -9.73
N ARG A 118 -1.71 8.77 -10.24
CA ARG A 118 -2.05 10.14 -10.59
C ARG A 118 -2.06 11.06 -9.37
N TYR A 119 -2.64 10.61 -8.24
CA TYR A 119 -2.62 11.35 -6.96
C TYR A 119 -1.20 11.52 -6.44
N ILE A 120 -0.41 10.46 -6.41
CA ILE A 120 0.99 10.49 -5.99
C ILE A 120 1.79 11.49 -6.84
N ASN A 121 1.63 11.44 -8.16
CA ASN A 121 2.36 12.34 -9.06
C ASN A 121 1.89 13.79 -8.92
N PHE A 122 0.59 14.03 -8.76
CA PHE A 122 0.05 15.37 -8.53
C PHE A 122 0.58 15.98 -7.23
N PHE A 123 0.51 15.26 -6.11
CA PHE A 123 0.99 15.78 -4.82
C PHE A 123 2.50 15.99 -4.78
N LYS A 124 3.30 15.22 -5.52
CA LYS A 124 4.76 15.45 -5.65
C LYS A 124 5.10 16.79 -6.30
N THR A 125 4.20 17.37 -7.11
CA THR A 125 4.43 18.67 -7.75
C THR A 125 4.19 19.86 -6.80
N ILE A 126 3.59 19.61 -5.65
CA ILE A 126 3.23 20.65 -4.67
C ILE A 126 4.34 20.74 -3.62
N GLU A 127 4.85 21.95 -3.37
CA GLU A 127 5.87 22.22 -2.36
C GLU A 127 5.24 22.38 -0.97
N ASP A 128 4.47 21.38 -0.53
CA ASP A 128 3.84 21.35 0.78
C ASP A 128 4.24 20.07 1.53
N GLU A 129 4.77 20.22 2.75
CA GLU A 129 5.26 19.09 3.55
C GLU A 129 4.13 18.15 3.97
N TYR A 130 2.99 18.69 4.34
CA TYR A 130 1.80 17.91 4.71
C TYR A 130 1.30 17.03 3.55
N LEU A 131 1.29 17.56 2.32
CA LEU A 131 0.90 16.79 1.14
C LEU A 131 1.93 15.72 0.77
N ARG A 132 3.22 15.95 1.06
CA ARG A 132 4.26 14.92 0.88
C ARG A 132 4.11 13.75 1.85
N GLU A 133 3.74 14.02 3.10
CA GLU A 133 3.42 12.97 4.08
C GLU A 133 2.24 12.14 3.60
N ARG A 134 1.18 12.77 3.10
CA ARG A 134 0.02 12.07 2.54
C ARG A 134 0.37 11.17 1.35
N VAL A 135 1.35 11.55 0.52
CA VAL A 135 1.88 10.68 -0.54
C VAL A 135 2.51 9.41 0.04
N SER A 136 3.21 9.52 1.17
CA SER A 136 3.78 8.36 1.85
C SER A 136 2.68 7.41 2.33
N ASP A 137 1.67 7.94 3.01
CA ASP A 137 0.54 7.15 3.51
C ASP A 137 -0.19 6.42 2.39
N ILE A 138 -0.44 7.10 1.25
CA ILE A 138 -1.06 6.47 0.07
C ILE A 138 -0.20 5.30 -0.44
N LYS A 139 1.13 5.49 -0.53
CA LYS A 139 2.05 4.44 -0.99
C LYS A 139 2.12 3.24 -0.04
N ASP A 140 2.00 3.48 1.25
CA ASP A 140 2.09 2.45 2.28
C ASP A 140 0.82 1.59 2.32
N VAL A 141 -0.34 2.20 2.06
CA VAL A 141 -1.65 1.53 2.07
C VAL A 141 -1.96 0.81 0.76
N SER A 142 -1.57 1.38 -0.38
CA SER A 142 -1.97 0.89 -1.71
C SER A 142 -1.60 -0.57 -1.98
N PRO A 143 -0.41 -1.09 -1.59
CA PRO A 143 -0.07 -2.49 -1.78
C PRO A 143 -1.01 -3.45 -1.05
N GLY A 144 -1.51 -3.07 0.13
CA GLY A 144 -2.47 -3.85 0.89
C GLY A 144 -3.80 -4.02 0.14
N VAL A 145 -4.33 -2.93 -0.42
CA VAL A 145 -5.55 -2.96 -1.22
C VAL A 145 -5.37 -3.82 -2.48
N ILE A 146 -4.27 -3.61 -3.22
CA ILE A 146 -3.96 -4.41 -4.42
C ILE A 146 -3.84 -5.89 -4.08
N HIS A 147 -3.19 -6.25 -2.98
CA HIS A 147 -3.07 -7.64 -2.56
C HIS A 147 -4.44 -8.29 -2.30
N LYS A 148 -5.37 -7.56 -1.66
CA LYS A 148 -6.74 -8.04 -1.43
C LYS A 148 -7.57 -8.15 -2.72
N LEU A 149 -7.29 -7.33 -3.72
CA LEU A 149 -7.94 -7.39 -5.04
C LEU A 149 -7.45 -8.58 -5.87
N LEU A 150 -6.18 -8.92 -5.76
CA LEU A 150 -5.57 -10.03 -6.51
C LEU A 150 -5.86 -11.42 -5.89
N GLY A 151 -6.21 -11.52 -4.63
CA GLY A 151 -6.60 -12.75 -3.91
C GLY A 151 -5.45 -13.43 -3.23
#